data_09cb978756ae8eacfe15dacb5d2bf29b
#
_entry.id   09cb978756ae8eacfe15dacb5d2bf29b
#
_cell.length_a   1.000
_cell.length_b   1.000
_cell.length_c   1.000
_cell.angle_alpha   90.00
_cell.angle_beta   90.00
_cell.angle_gamma   90.00
#
_symmetry.space_group_name_H-M   'P 1'
#
loop_
_entity.id
_entity.type
_entity.pdbx_description
1 polymer ?
#
loop_
_entity_poly.entity_id
_entity_poly.type
_entity_poly.pdbx_seq_one_letter_code
_entity_poly.pdbx_strand_id
1 'polypeptide(L)'
;MIQAALGVGFAVVSVAMLLNLHRLAVGPDVVDRVLALDTLVVNSIALIILIGVALGSDLYFEAALLIAMLGFVSTVAFCKFLLRGDVIE
;
A
#
# COMPACT_ATOMS: atom_id res chain seq x y z
N MET A 1 -24.70 -10.88 -1.08
CA MET A 1 -23.95 -10.18 -2.12
C MET A 1 -22.72 -9.46 -1.57
N ILE A 2 -22.89 -8.60 -0.55
CA ILE A 2 -21.76 -7.87 0.01
C ILE A 2 -20.71 -8.81 0.57
N GLN A 3 -21.14 -9.89 1.22
CA GLN A 3 -20.21 -10.85 1.80
C GLN A 3 -19.37 -11.54 0.74
N ALA A 4 -19.98 -11.89 -0.37
CA ALA A 4 -19.25 -12.51 -1.49
C ALA A 4 -18.25 -11.51 -2.09
N ALA A 5 -18.66 -10.26 -2.25
CA ALA A 5 -17.79 -9.22 -2.78
C ALA A 5 -16.61 -8.96 -1.85
N LEU A 6 -16.86 -8.94 -0.54
CA LEU A 6 -15.80 -8.77 0.44
C LEU A 6 -14.81 -9.92 0.40
N GLY A 7 -15.32 -11.16 0.29
CA GLY A 7 -14.46 -12.32 0.20
C GLY A 7 -13.55 -12.26 -1.01
N VAL A 8 -14.08 -11.89 -2.16
CA VAL A 8 -13.29 -11.71 -3.38
C VAL A 8 -12.27 -10.59 -3.19
N GLY A 9 -12.71 -9.47 -2.60
CA GLY A 9 -11.82 -8.35 -2.35
C GLY A 9 -10.64 -8.73 -1.46
N PHE A 10 -10.91 -9.45 -0.37
CA PHE A 10 -9.84 -9.90 0.53
C PHE A 10 -8.88 -10.82 -0.20
N ALA A 11 -9.39 -11.75 -1.00
CA ALA A 11 -8.55 -12.67 -1.74
C ALA A 11 -7.66 -11.94 -2.72
N VAL A 12 -8.21 -11.00 -3.48
CA VAL A 12 -7.47 -10.24 -4.48
C VAL A 12 -6.38 -9.38 -3.81
N VAL A 13 -6.74 -8.68 -2.73
CA VAL A 13 -5.78 -7.83 -2.02
C VAL A 13 -4.66 -8.67 -1.42
N SER A 14 -5.01 -9.82 -0.85
CA SER A 14 -4.00 -10.71 -0.25
C SER A 14 -3.01 -11.19 -1.30
N VAL A 15 -3.49 -11.62 -2.45
CA VAL A 15 -2.62 -12.05 -3.55
C VAL A 15 -1.74 -10.90 -4.02
N ALA A 16 -2.32 -9.70 -4.14
CA ALA A 16 -1.58 -8.52 -4.56
C ALA A 16 -0.47 -8.20 -3.57
N MET A 17 -0.74 -8.31 -2.27
CA MET A 17 0.26 -8.05 -1.26
C MET A 17 1.41 -9.05 -1.32
N LEU A 18 1.10 -10.31 -1.55
CA LEU A 18 2.13 -11.32 -1.68
C LEU A 18 3.03 -11.05 -2.89
N LEU A 19 2.43 -10.66 -4.01
CA LEU A 19 3.18 -10.32 -5.20
C LEU A 19 4.06 -9.09 -4.97
N ASN A 20 3.55 -8.11 -4.25
CA ASN A 20 4.32 -6.91 -3.93
C ASN A 20 5.48 -7.20 -3.01
N LEU A 21 5.27 -8.09 -2.04
CA LEU A 21 6.35 -8.51 -1.15
C LEU A 21 7.45 -9.21 -1.93
N HIS A 22 7.06 -10.06 -2.87
CA HIS A 22 8.03 -10.73 -3.72
C HIS A 22 8.84 -9.72 -4.51
N ARG A 23 8.17 -8.75 -5.10
CA ARG A 23 8.85 -7.71 -5.88
C ARG A 23 9.77 -6.87 -5.00
N LEU A 24 9.34 -6.56 -3.80
CA LEU A 24 10.16 -5.82 -2.85
C LEU A 24 11.44 -6.58 -2.51
N ALA A 25 11.33 -7.89 -2.31
CA ALA A 25 12.48 -8.71 -1.95
C ALA A 25 13.46 -8.89 -3.11
N VAL A 26 12.94 -9.01 -4.33
CA VAL A 26 13.75 -9.35 -5.50
C VAL A 26 14.09 -8.13 -6.34
N GLY A 27 13.42 -7.01 -6.12
CA GLY A 27 13.57 -5.82 -6.95
C GLY A 27 15.02 -5.48 -7.24
N PRO A 28 15.39 -5.34 -8.52
CA PRO A 28 16.76 -5.06 -8.89
C PRO A 28 17.22 -3.66 -8.54
N ASP A 29 16.30 -2.69 -8.57
CA ASP A 29 16.61 -1.29 -8.33
C ASP A 29 15.97 -0.78 -7.08
N VAL A 30 16.54 0.27 -6.51
CA VAL A 30 15.95 0.97 -5.38
C VAL A 30 14.59 1.57 -5.79
N VAL A 31 14.50 2.06 -7.02
CA VAL A 31 13.26 2.65 -7.54
C VAL A 31 12.16 1.60 -7.56
N ASP A 32 12.45 0.39 -8.04
CA ASP A 32 11.47 -0.69 -8.05
C ASP A 32 11.01 -1.05 -6.65
N ARG A 33 11.93 -1.05 -5.70
CA ARG A 33 11.59 -1.35 -4.30
C ARG A 33 10.70 -0.27 -3.71
N VAL A 34 10.99 1.00 -4.01
CA VAL A 34 10.17 2.11 -3.52
C VAL A 34 8.76 2.02 -4.10
N LEU A 35 8.65 1.69 -5.38
CA LEU A 35 7.35 1.51 -6.02
C LEU A 35 6.58 0.35 -5.39
N ALA A 36 7.27 -0.74 -5.07
CA ALA A 36 6.64 -1.87 -4.40
C ALA A 36 6.15 -1.49 -3.02
N LEU A 37 6.93 -0.72 -2.27
CA LEU A 37 6.51 -0.23 -0.96
C LEU A 37 5.26 0.64 -1.07
N ASP A 38 5.22 1.53 -2.05
CA ASP A 38 4.07 2.40 -2.26
C ASP A 38 2.82 1.57 -2.56
N THR A 39 2.96 0.56 -3.41
CA THR A 39 1.86 -0.33 -3.74
C THR A 39 1.42 -1.13 -2.51
N LEU A 40 2.36 -1.54 -1.66
CA LEU A 40 2.02 -2.21 -0.41
C LEU A 40 1.20 -1.31 0.51
N VAL A 41 1.53 -0.04 0.57
CA VAL A 41 0.77 0.92 1.37
C VAL A 41 -0.65 1.02 0.83
N VAL A 42 -0.81 1.13 -0.49
CA VAL A 42 -2.14 1.19 -1.10
C VAL A 42 -2.93 -0.08 -0.80
N ASN A 43 -2.29 -1.24 -0.91
CA ASN A 43 -2.95 -2.51 -0.61
C ASN A 43 -3.34 -2.59 0.87
N SER A 44 -2.50 -2.08 1.76
CA SER A 44 -2.81 -2.04 3.19
C SER A 44 -4.03 -1.17 3.46
N ILE A 45 -4.11 -0.02 2.79
CA ILE A 45 -5.25 0.87 2.92
C ILE A 45 -6.52 0.16 2.44
N ALA A 46 -6.44 -0.52 1.30
CA ALA A 46 -7.57 -1.28 0.77
C ALA A 46 -8.02 -2.36 1.75
N LEU A 47 -7.07 -3.06 2.36
CA LEU A 47 -7.38 -4.09 3.34
C LEU A 47 -8.10 -3.51 4.56
N ILE A 48 -7.62 -2.38 5.06
CA ILE A 48 -8.22 -1.71 6.20
C ILE A 48 -9.64 -1.27 5.87
N ILE A 49 -9.86 -0.73 4.67
CA ILE A 49 -11.20 -0.32 4.24
C ILE A 49 -12.11 -1.53 4.13
N LEU A 50 -11.62 -2.64 3.60
CA LEU A 50 -12.41 -3.86 3.50
C LEU A 50 -12.82 -4.36 4.89
N ILE A 51 -11.90 -4.33 5.84
CA ILE A 51 -12.21 -4.72 7.22
C ILE A 51 -13.26 -3.78 7.80
N GLY A 52 -13.12 -2.48 7.56
CA GLY A 52 -14.09 -1.49 8.04
C GLY A 52 -15.48 -1.74 7.48
N VAL A 53 -15.57 -2.05 6.19
CA VAL A 53 -16.86 -2.36 5.57
C VAL A 53 -17.45 -3.63 6.16
N ALA A 54 -16.61 -4.66 6.36
CA ALA A 54 -17.06 -5.93 6.90
C ALA A 54 -17.60 -5.79 8.32
N LEU A 55 -16.96 -4.96 9.14
CA LEU A 55 -17.35 -4.75 10.53
C LEU A 55 -18.35 -3.61 10.71
N GLY A 56 -18.55 -2.81 9.67
CA GLY A 56 -19.46 -1.67 9.73
C GLY A 56 -18.96 -0.57 10.66
N SER A 57 -17.64 -0.39 10.74
CA SER A 57 -17.04 0.59 11.65
C SER A 57 -16.40 1.72 10.87
N ASP A 58 -16.70 2.95 11.26
CA ASP A 58 -16.12 4.14 10.65
C ASP A 58 -14.69 4.39 11.13
N LEU A 59 -14.31 3.78 12.24
CA LEU A 59 -12.97 3.96 12.78
C LEU A 59 -11.90 3.51 11.80
N TYR A 60 -12.17 2.45 11.06
CA TYR A 60 -11.21 1.93 10.08
C TYR A 60 -11.03 2.88 8.91
N PHE A 61 -12.07 3.62 8.54
CA PHE A 61 -11.95 4.63 7.50
C PHE A 61 -11.04 5.76 7.93
N GLU A 62 -11.12 6.17 9.19
CA GLU A 62 -10.24 7.20 9.72
C GLU A 62 -8.79 6.73 9.72
N ALA A 63 -8.56 5.49 10.15
CA ALA A 63 -7.24 4.90 10.13
C ALA A 63 -6.69 4.83 8.70
N ALA A 64 -7.52 4.45 7.74
CA ALA A 64 -7.13 4.36 6.34
C ALA A 64 -6.72 5.73 5.80
N LEU A 65 -7.46 6.77 6.16
CA LEU A 65 -7.13 8.14 5.76
C LEU A 65 -5.78 8.58 6.30
N LEU A 66 -5.53 8.30 7.57
CA LEU A 66 -4.25 8.65 8.18
C LEU A 66 -3.09 7.93 7.51
N ILE A 67 -3.27 6.64 7.23
CA ILE A 67 -2.22 5.86 6.56
C ILE A 67 -2.02 6.37 5.14
N ALA A 68 -3.10 6.75 4.45
CA ALA A 68 -2.98 7.29 3.10
C ALA A 68 -2.16 8.58 3.09
N MET A 69 -2.41 9.46 4.06
CA MET A 69 -1.65 10.70 4.16
C MET A 69 -0.19 10.45 4.48
N LEU A 70 0.08 9.54 5.42
CA LEU A 70 1.44 9.18 5.77
C LEU A 70 2.16 8.52 4.60
N GLY A 71 1.46 7.64 3.89
CA GLY A 71 2.02 6.97 2.72
C GLY A 71 2.38 7.96 1.62
N PHE A 72 1.50 8.93 1.38
CA PHE A 72 1.76 9.95 0.38
C PHE A 72 3.01 10.75 0.72
N VAL A 73 3.12 11.19 1.97
CA VAL A 73 4.28 11.95 2.43
C VAL A 73 5.54 11.11 2.33
N SER A 74 5.46 9.85 2.72
CA SER A 74 6.61 8.94 2.66
C SER A 74 7.08 8.75 1.22
N THR A 75 6.15 8.55 0.29
CA THR A 75 6.49 8.35 -1.11
C THR A 75 7.16 9.59 -1.69
N VAL A 76 6.63 10.76 -1.39
CA VAL A 76 7.22 12.01 -1.86
C VAL A 76 8.63 12.17 -1.28
N ALA A 77 8.79 11.87 -0.01
CA ALA A 77 10.10 11.97 0.64
C ALA A 77 11.11 11.02 0.01
N PHE A 78 10.71 9.78 -0.25
CA PHE A 78 11.58 8.82 -0.91
C PHE A 78 11.97 9.27 -2.30
N CYS A 79 11.00 9.77 -3.06
CA CYS A 79 11.26 10.25 -4.42
C CYS A 79 12.26 11.39 -4.41
N LYS A 80 12.10 12.34 -3.49
CA LYS A 80 13.03 13.44 -3.35
C LYS A 80 14.41 12.97 -2.95
N PHE A 81 14.48 12.02 -2.04
CA PHE A 81 15.74 11.48 -1.59
C PHE A 81 16.48 10.81 -2.74
N LEU A 82 15.78 10.02 -3.53
CA LEU A 82 16.37 9.34 -4.68
C LEU A 82 16.87 10.32 -5.72
N LEU A 83 16.09 11.37 -6.00
CA LEU A 83 16.50 12.38 -6.96
C LEU A 83 17.73 13.13 -6.48
N ARG A 84 17.78 13.47 -5.20
CA ARG A 84 18.94 14.14 -4.63
C ARG A 84 20.15 13.25 -4.63
N GLY A 85 19.96 11.99 -4.33
CA GLY A 85 21.05 11.03 -4.36
C GLY A 85 21.67 10.95 -5.74
N ASP A 86 20.84 10.90 -6.76
CA ASP A 86 21.33 10.88 -8.14
C ASP A 86 22.06 12.15 -8.51
N VAL A 87 21.52 13.29 -8.07
CA VAL A 87 22.11 14.59 -8.39
C VAL A 87 23.45 14.78 -7.69
N ILE A 88 23.53 14.32 -6.46
CA ILE A 88 24.77 14.48 -5.68
C ILE A 88 25.88 13.64 -6.25
N GLU A 89 25.54 12.49 -6.76
CA GLU A 89 26.55 11.62 -7.35
C GLU A 89 27.04 12.12 -8.69
#